data_ed83816ca841b75b4d88040453408754
#
_entry.id   ed83816ca841b75b4d88040453408754
#
_cell.length_a   1.000
_cell.length_b   1.000
_cell.length_c   1.000
_cell.angle_alpha   90.00
_cell.angle_beta   90.00
_cell.angle_gamma   90.00
#
_symmetry.space_group_name_H-M   'P 1'
#
loop_
_entity.id
_entity.type
_entity.pdbx_description
1 polymer ?
#
loop_
_entity_poly.entity_id
_entity_poly.type
_entity_poly.pdbx_seq_one_letter_code
_entity_poly.pdbx_strand_id
1 'polypeptide(L)'
;CKFKRKGMDNEYFLAWTTTPWTLPSNVLITVGPEVDYIRAKMLEGPEEGNVLIVAQALADKVLGEGKYEVLETMKGKEYQEYEQLMPFVKMEDGDKKAFFVACADYVSTEDGTGLVHTAYAFGEDDYNTCRRYNVPFARPVDEKGRFTETPWAGRFVMEDGLDVEILKYLAGE
;
A
#
# COMPACT_ATOMS: atom_id res chain seq x y z
N CYS A 1 -4.21 4.45 -2.70
CA CYS A 1 -3.11 3.95 -3.55
C CYS A 1 -3.39 2.52 -3.98
N LYS A 2 -3.04 2.18 -5.22
CA LYS A 2 -3.17 0.84 -5.78
C LYS A 2 -1.81 0.15 -5.80
N PHE A 3 -1.76 -1.07 -5.26
CA PHE A 3 -0.58 -1.92 -5.30
C PHE A 3 -0.91 -3.14 -6.15
N LYS A 4 -0.23 -3.28 -7.28
CA LYS A 4 -0.50 -4.36 -8.23
C LYS A 4 -0.15 -5.71 -7.62
N ARG A 5 -1.11 -6.64 -7.62
CA ARG A 5 -0.87 -8.01 -7.17
C ARG A 5 0.06 -8.74 -8.13
N LYS A 6 1.09 -9.36 -7.60
CA LYS A 6 2.09 -10.07 -8.41
C LYS A 6 1.47 -11.23 -9.17
N GLY A 7 1.76 -11.29 -10.46
CA GLY A 7 1.23 -12.33 -11.32
C GLY A 7 -0.19 -12.11 -11.85
N MET A 8 -0.81 -10.97 -11.51
CA MET A 8 -2.17 -10.62 -11.95
C MET A 8 -2.15 -9.29 -12.70
N ASP A 9 -2.66 -9.26 -13.93
CA ASP A 9 -2.59 -8.06 -14.78
C ASP A 9 -3.51 -6.91 -14.33
N ASN A 10 -4.70 -7.25 -13.82
CA ASN A 10 -5.76 -6.27 -13.52
C ASN A 10 -6.22 -6.31 -12.07
N GLU A 11 -5.41 -6.83 -11.15
CA GLU A 11 -5.77 -6.95 -9.75
C GLU A 11 -4.86 -6.11 -8.87
N TYR A 12 -5.46 -5.30 -7.98
CA TYR A 12 -4.75 -4.34 -7.14
C TYR A 12 -5.25 -4.41 -5.70
N PHE A 13 -4.32 -4.30 -4.76
CA PHE A 13 -4.65 -4.01 -3.36
C PHE A 13 -4.83 -2.50 -3.20
N LEU A 14 -5.95 -2.07 -2.61
CA LEU A 14 -6.18 -0.66 -2.29
C LEU A 14 -5.73 -0.38 -0.86
N ALA A 15 -4.64 0.35 -0.71
CA ALA A 15 -4.16 0.81 0.59
C ALA A 15 -4.37 2.32 0.72
N TRP A 16 -4.58 2.76 1.96
CA TRP A 16 -4.83 4.16 2.28
C TRP A 16 -3.69 4.75 3.08
N THR A 17 -3.36 6.00 2.79
CA THR A 17 -2.39 6.78 3.56
C THR A 17 -2.74 8.26 3.56
N THR A 18 -2.43 8.95 4.66
CA THR A 18 -2.49 10.41 4.77
C THR A 18 -1.15 11.07 4.51
N THR A 19 -0.09 10.27 4.34
CA THR A 19 1.30 10.76 4.21
C THR A 19 1.96 10.16 2.97
N PRO A 20 1.67 10.68 1.75
CA PRO A 20 2.20 10.14 0.50
C PRO A 20 3.73 10.05 0.44
N TRP A 21 4.44 10.92 1.17
CA TRP A 21 5.90 10.92 1.22
C TRP A 21 6.49 9.64 1.85
N THR A 22 5.69 8.84 2.53
CA THR A 22 6.12 7.54 3.09
C THR A 22 6.04 6.39 2.07
N LEU A 23 5.31 6.56 0.98
CA LEU A 23 5.08 5.51 -0.02
C LEU A 23 6.36 4.95 -0.65
N PRO A 24 7.41 5.74 -0.92
CA PRO A 24 8.68 5.20 -1.40
C PRO A 24 9.32 4.16 -0.47
N SER A 25 9.00 4.22 0.82
CA SER A 25 9.53 3.30 1.84
C SER A 25 8.66 2.06 2.05
N ASN A 26 7.60 1.87 1.27
CA ASN A 26 6.69 0.74 1.42
C ASN A 26 7.42 -0.59 1.34
N VAL A 27 7.14 -1.48 2.29
CA VAL A 27 7.66 -2.85 2.32
C VAL A 27 6.56 -3.89 2.56
N LEU A 28 5.44 -3.49 3.18
CA LEU A 28 4.31 -4.36 3.47
C LEU A 28 2.97 -3.64 3.24
N ILE A 29 1.93 -4.45 3.00
CA ILE A 29 0.53 -4.05 3.16
C ILE A 29 0.00 -4.84 4.35
N THR A 30 -0.55 -4.16 5.35
CA THR A 30 -1.06 -4.81 6.57
C THR A 30 -2.58 -4.91 6.51
N VAL A 31 -3.10 -6.09 6.81
CA VAL A 31 -4.53 -6.40 6.83
C VAL A 31 -4.95 -6.97 8.18
N GLY A 32 -6.24 -6.90 8.49
CA GLY A 32 -6.80 -7.55 9.69
C GLY A 32 -7.12 -9.01 9.39
N PRO A 33 -6.60 -9.97 10.18
CA PRO A 33 -6.83 -11.41 9.94
C PRO A 33 -8.29 -11.82 10.10
N GLU A 34 -9.06 -11.08 10.90
CA GLU A 34 -10.49 -11.30 11.13
C GLU A 34 -11.40 -10.40 10.28
N VAL A 35 -10.83 -9.52 9.47
CA VAL A 35 -11.56 -8.60 8.59
C VAL A 35 -11.95 -9.33 7.31
N ASP A 36 -13.19 -9.15 6.87
CA ASP A 36 -13.65 -9.64 5.57
C ASP A 36 -13.21 -8.69 4.47
N TYR A 37 -12.51 -9.23 3.47
CA TYR A 37 -12.07 -8.51 2.27
C TYR A 37 -12.77 -9.07 1.04
N ILE A 38 -13.01 -8.22 0.06
CA ILE A 38 -13.60 -8.62 -1.21
C ILE A 38 -12.65 -8.35 -2.37
N ARG A 39 -12.72 -9.21 -3.39
CA ARG A 39 -12.19 -8.94 -4.72
C ARG A 39 -13.34 -8.38 -5.55
N ALA A 40 -13.31 -7.08 -5.79
CA ALA A 40 -14.37 -6.36 -6.47
C ALA A 40 -13.96 -5.98 -7.89
N LYS A 41 -14.69 -6.47 -8.90
CA LYS A 41 -14.50 -6.04 -10.28
C LYS A 41 -15.27 -4.75 -10.52
N MET A 42 -14.59 -3.71 -10.95
CA MET A 42 -15.21 -2.43 -11.24
C MET A 42 -16.01 -2.50 -12.53
N LEU A 43 -17.28 -2.06 -12.48
CA LEU A 43 -18.22 -2.10 -13.58
C LEU A 43 -18.27 -0.80 -14.37
N GLU A 44 -17.81 0.30 -13.77
CA GLU A 44 -17.80 1.63 -14.41
C GLU A 44 -16.72 2.53 -13.81
N GLY A 45 -16.45 3.66 -14.45
CA GLY A 45 -15.49 4.66 -14.00
C GLY A 45 -14.06 4.38 -14.48
N PRO A 46 -13.05 5.12 -13.93
CA PRO A 46 -11.66 5.03 -14.39
C PRO A 46 -11.03 3.65 -14.19
N GLU A 47 -11.57 2.85 -13.27
CA GLU A 47 -11.05 1.51 -12.92
C GLU A 47 -11.88 0.38 -13.54
N GLU A 48 -12.78 0.69 -14.49
CA GLU A 48 -13.62 -0.31 -15.15
C GLU A 48 -12.78 -1.49 -15.67
N GLY A 49 -13.20 -2.71 -15.32
CA GLY A 49 -12.52 -3.95 -15.69
C GLY A 49 -11.41 -4.38 -14.74
N ASN A 50 -10.95 -3.52 -13.85
CA ASN A 50 -9.94 -3.86 -12.82
C ASN A 50 -10.61 -4.51 -11.61
N VAL A 51 -9.87 -5.40 -10.96
CA VAL A 51 -10.27 -6.00 -9.68
C VAL A 51 -9.54 -5.28 -8.56
N LEU A 52 -10.30 -4.75 -7.60
CA LEU A 52 -9.76 -4.02 -6.46
C LEU A 52 -10.04 -4.79 -5.18
N ILE A 53 -9.02 -4.98 -4.35
CA ILE A 53 -9.14 -5.67 -3.07
C ILE A 53 -9.28 -4.62 -1.97
N VAL A 54 -10.36 -4.70 -1.22
CA VAL A 54 -10.73 -3.73 -0.18
C VAL A 54 -11.55 -4.44 0.90
N ALA A 55 -11.59 -3.87 2.11
CA ALA A 55 -12.45 -4.39 3.16
C ALA A 55 -13.93 -4.31 2.77
N GLN A 56 -14.68 -5.38 2.96
CA GLN A 56 -16.11 -5.44 2.62
C GLN A 56 -16.91 -4.32 3.27
N ALA A 57 -16.63 -4.01 4.54
CA ALA A 57 -17.33 -2.96 5.28
C ALA A 57 -17.12 -1.55 4.71
N LEU A 58 -16.04 -1.34 3.94
CA LEU A 58 -15.66 -0.05 3.36
C LEU A 58 -15.88 0.02 1.85
N ALA A 59 -16.26 -1.09 1.22
CA ALA A 59 -16.35 -1.19 -0.24
C ALA A 59 -17.29 -0.15 -0.85
N ASP A 60 -18.50 0.03 -0.32
CA ASP A 60 -19.46 0.99 -0.85
C ASP A 60 -18.96 2.44 -0.72
N LYS A 61 -18.28 2.75 0.37
CA LYS A 61 -17.68 4.06 0.61
C LYS A 61 -16.50 4.35 -0.31
N VAL A 62 -15.66 3.36 -0.58
CA VAL A 62 -14.42 3.50 -1.36
C VAL A 62 -14.67 3.36 -2.86
N LEU A 63 -15.47 2.38 -3.26
CA LEU A 63 -15.70 2.03 -4.67
C LEU A 63 -16.98 2.63 -5.24
N GLY A 64 -17.96 2.96 -4.38
CA GLY A 64 -19.29 3.41 -4.77
C GLY A 64 -20.29 2.27 -4.85
N GLU A 65 -21.41 2.42 -4.15
CA GLU A 65 -22.50 1.44 -4.15
C GLU A 65 -23.00 1.17 -5.57
N GLY A 66 -23.08 -0.12 -5.93
CA GLY A 66 -23.59 -0.55 -7.24
C GLY A 66 -22.59 -0.40 -8.40
N LYS A 67 -21.36 0.07 -8.15
CA LYS A 67 -20.34 0.30 -9.20
C LYS A 67 -19.34 -0.84 -9.36
N TYR A 68 -19.51 -1.90 -8.59
CA TYR A 68 -18.61 -3.06 -8.59
C TYR A 68 -19.38 -4.36 -8.44
N GLU A 69 -18.73 -5.45 -8.83
CA GLU A 69 -19.22 -6.82 -8.65
C GLU A 69 -18.27 -7.58 -7.73
N VAL A 70 -18.79 -8.20 -6.68
CA VAL A 70 -17.98 -9.02 -5.77
C VAL A 70 -17.68 -10.37 -6.44
N LEU A 71 -16.40 -10.65 -6.67
CA LEU A 71 -15.93 -11.91 -7.24
C LEU A 71 -15.67 -12.96 -6.18
N GLU A 72 -15.12 -12.53 -5.03
CA GLU A 72 -14.73 -13.40 -3.94
C GLU A 72 -14.75 -12.62 -2.62
N THR A 73 -15.11 -13.27 -1.54
CA THR A 73 -15.01 -12.76 -0.17
C THR A 73 -14.07 -13.65 0.63
N MET A 74 -13.12 -13.04 1.35
CA MET A 74 -12.10 -13.77 2.11
C MET A 74 -11.69 -13.01 3.36
N LYS A 75 -11.12 -13.72 4.35
CA LYS A 75 -10.45 -13.08 5.48
C LYS A 75 -9.08 -12.57 5.06
N GLY A 76 -8.50 -11.66 5.84
CA GLY A 76 -7.13 -11.20 5.61
C GLY A 76 -6.13 -12.36 5.57
N LYS A 77 -5.34 -12.44 4.51
CA LYS A 77 -4.35 -13.50 4.28
C LYS A 77 -2.94 -12.95 4.21
N GLU A 78 -2.03 -13.59 4.92
CA GLU A 78 -0.60 -13.29 4.86
C GLU A 78 0.04 -13.77 3.55
N TYR A 79 1.20 -13.17 3.24
CA TYR A 79 2.11 -13.61 2.16
C TYR A 79 1.56 -13.58 0.74
N GLN A 80 0.47 -12.84 0.50
CA GLN A 80 0.07 -12.51 -0.87
C GLN A 80 1.03 -11.43 -1.40
N GLU A 81 1.71 -11.71 -2.50
CA GLU A 81 2.73 -10.81 -3.05
C GLU A 81 2.15 -9.72 -3.95
N TYR A 82 2.79 -8.56 -3.94
CA TYR A 82 2.51 -7.45 -4.86
C TYR A 82 3.81 -6.88 -5.44
N GLU A 83 3.70 -6.12 -6.52
CA GLU A 83 4.86 -5.49 -7.16
C GLU A 83 5.32 -4.26 -6.37
N GLN A 84 6.62 -4.05 -6.29
CA GLN A 84 7.19 -2.86 -5.66
C GLN A 84 6.66 -1.60 -6.34
N LEU A 85 6.14 -0.67 -5.54
CA LEU A 85 5.52 0.55 -6.03
C LEU A 85 6.53 1.48 -6.73
N MET A 86 7.74 1.56 -6.20
CA MET A 86 8.83 2.38 -6.72
C MET A 86 10.12 1.56 -6.83
N PRO A 87 10.38 0.92 -7.99
CA PRO A 87 11.49 -0.02 -8.16
C PRO A 87 12.89 0.59 -8.00
N PHE A 88 13.02 1.91 -8.09
CA PHE A 88 14.30 2.59 -7.91
C PHE A 88 14.74 2.69 -6.44
N VAL A 89 13.85 2.43 -5.48
CA VAL A 89 14.20 2.40 -4.06
C VAL A 89 14.85 1.06 -3.72
N LYS A 90 16.08 1.11 -3.22
CA LYS A 90 16.83 -0.09 -2.84
C LYS A 90 16.48 -0.53 -1.43
N MET A 91 16.48 -1.85 -1.22
CA MET A 91 16.29 -2.45 0.08
C MET A 91 17.63 -2.73 0.74
N GLU A 92 17.79 -2.33 1.99
CA GLU A 92 18.82 -2.86 2.86
C GLU A 92 18.46 -4.32 3.18
N ASP A 93 19.42 -5.21 3.26
CA ASP A 93 19.18 -6.65 3.45
C ASP A 93 18.27 -7.27 2.36
N GLY A 94 18.62 -7.06 1.09
CA GLY A 94 17.83 -7.49 -0.07
C GLY A 94 17.53 -8.98 -0.18
N ASP A 95 18.18 -9.83 0.62
CA ASP A 95 17.90 -11.28 0.69
C ASP A 95 16.60 -11.60 1.43
N LYS A 96 16.07 -10.63 2.20
CA LYS A 96 14.80 -10.80 2.92
C LYS A 96 13.62 -10.56 2.00
N LYS A 97 12.54 -11.28 2.23
CA LYS A 97 11.30 -11.12 1.48
C LYS A 97 10.60 -9.81 1.87
N ALA A 98 10.15 -9.05 0.88
CA ALA A 98 9.35 -7.84 1.04
C ALA A 98 8.18 -7.84 0.04
N PHE A 99 7.34 -6.79 0.08
CA PHE A 99 6.22 -6.58 -0.85
C PHE A 99 5.21 -7.73 -0.82
N PHE A 100 4.77 -8.07 0.38
CA PHE A 100 3.71 -9.03 0.62
C PHE A 100 2.73 -8.52 1.68
N VAL A 101 1.58 -9.18 1.78
CA VAL A 101 0.54 -8.85 2.76
C VAL A 101 0.90 -9.45 4.12
N ALA A 102 0.83 -8.64 5.16
CA ALA A 102 1.02 -9.04 6.56
C ALA A 102 -0.27 -8.87 7.34
N CYS A 103 -0.43 -9.57 8.45
CA CYS A 103 -1.59 -9.47 9.33
C CYS A 103 -1.25 -8.79 10.65
N ALA A 104 -2.12 -7.90 11.11
CA ALA A 104 -2.02 -7.25 12.42
C ALA A 104 -3.42 -6.91 12.95
N ASP A 105 -3.54 -6.86 14.26
CA ASP A 105 -4.82 -6.63 14.96
C ASP A 105 -5.20 -5.16 15.08
N TYR A 106 -4.32 -4.24 14.75
CA TYR A 106 -4.60 -2.80 14.80
C TYR A 106 -5.30 -2.24 13.56
N VAL A 107 -5.54 -3.04 12.54
CA VAL A 107 -6.20 -2.59 11.30
C VAL A 107 -7.66 -2.27 11.55
N SER A 108 -8.06 -1.02 11.22
CA SER A 108 -9.43 -0.54 11.38
C SER A 108 -10.26 -0.73 10.11
N THR A 109 -11.57 -0.96 10.29
CA THR A 109 -12.58 -0.94 9.23
C THR A 109 -13.49 0.28 9.30
N GLU A 110 -13.16 1.27 10.12
CA GLU A 110 -13.94 2.50 10.25
C GLU A 110 -13.59 3.53 9.20
N ASP A 111 -12.32 3.58 8.81
CA ASP A 111 -11.78 4.52 7.83
C ASP A 111 -10.86 3.83 6.82
N GLY A 112 -10.62 4.51 5.70
CA GLY A 112 -9.70 4.06 4.66
C GLY A 112 -10.23 2.89 3.86
N THR A 113 -9.41 1.87 3.64
CA THR A 113 -9.73 0.71 2.80
C THR A 113 -9.66 -0.62 3.53
N GLY A 114 -9.25 -0.61 4.80
CA GLY A 114 -8.97 -1.84 5.56
C GLY A 114 -7.61 -2.47 5.25
N LEU A 115 -6.83 -1.87 4.36
CA LEU A 115 -5.45 -2.25 4.06
C LEU A 115 -4.55 -1.07 4.37
N VAL A 116 -3.46 -1.32 5.11
CA VAL A 116 -2.57 -0.26 5.59
C VAL A 116 -1.20 -0.40 4.93
N HIS A 117 -0.78 0.68 4.26
CA HIS A 117 0.60 0.83 3.79
C HIS A 117 1.55 0.84 4.99
N THR A 118 2.60 0.04 4.95
CA THR A 118 3.51 -0.19 6.07
C THR A 118 4.96 0.01 5.66
N ALA A 119 5.71 0.75 6.50
CA ALA A 119 7.13 1.02 6.31
C ALA A 119 7.85 1.16 7.65
N TYR A 120 9.05 0.59 7.77
CA TYR A 120 9.83 0.52 9.01
C TYR A 120 10.03 1.86 9.73
N ALA A 121 10.31 2.89 8.96
CA ALA A 121 10.85 4.14 9.51
C ALA A 121 9.78 5.12 10.00
N PHE A 122 8.49 4.82 9.84
CA PHE A 122 7.44 5.84 9.92
C PHE A 122 6.33 5.55 10.94
N GLY A 123 6.54 4.64 11.87
CA GLY A 123 5.61 4.38 12.94
C GLY A 123 6.01 3.20 13.80
N GLU A 124 5.61 3.21 15.08
CA GLU A 124 5.90 2.11 16.02
C GLU A 124 5.18 0.81 15.60
N ASP A 125 3.92 0.90 15.24
CA ASP A 125 3.14 -0.27 14.77
C ASP A 125 3.74 -0.83 13.48
N ASP A 126 4.14 0.04 12.56
CA ASP A 126 4.80 -0.32 11.32
C ASP A 126 6.13 -1.04 11.58
N TYR A 127 6.94 -0.47 12.46
CA TYR A 127 8.22 -1.04 12.84
C TYR A 127 8.07 -2.43 13.46
N ASN A 128 7.15 -2.60 14.39
CA ASN A 128 6.90 -3.87 15.06
C ASN A 128 6.37 -4.94 14.09
N THR A 129 5.47 -4.57 13.18
CA THR A 129 4.95 -5.46 12.14
C THR A 129 6.06 -5.91 11.20
N CYS A 130 6.88 -4.99 10.73
CA CYS A 130 8.01 -5.29 9.86
C CYS A 130 9.03 -6.22 10.53
N ARG A 131 9.32 -6.00 11.81
CA ARG A 131 10.22 -6.89 12.57
C ARG A 131 9.64 -8.29 12.73
N ARG A 132 8.35 -8.39 13.02
CA ARG A 132 7.67 -9.68 13.18
C ARG A 132 7.75 -10.54 11.91
N TYR A 133 7.63 -9.91 10.75
CA TYR A 133 7.71 -10.57 9.44
C TYR A 133 9.12 -10.61 8.86
N ASN A 134 10.11 -10.06 9.56
CA ASN A 134 11.52 -10.06 9.16
C ASN A 134 11.76 -9.52 7.74
N VAL A 135 11.13 -8.40 7.40
CA VAL A 135 11.29 -7.76 6.09
C VAL A 135 12.55 -6.88 6.04
N PRO A 136 13.10 -6.60 4.83
CA PRO A 136 14.24 -5.70 4.70
C PRO A 136 13.85 -4.25 4.98
N PHE A 137 14.84 -3.42 5.23
CA PHE A 137 14.66 -2.00 5.52
C PHE A 137 14.75 -1.18 4.24
N ALA A 138 13.77 -0.32 3.99
CA ALA A 138 13.78 0.67 2.92
C ALA A 138 13.77 2.06 3.55
N ARG A 139 14.78 2.86 3.26
CA ARG A 139 14.89 4.21 3.82
C ARG A 139 15.40 5.19 2.76
N PRO A 140 14.51 5.64 1.86
CA PRO A 140 14.88 6.61 0.82
C PRO A 140 14.97 8.06 1.35
N VAL A 141 15.18 8.23 2.66
CA VAL A 141 15.23 9.53 3.34
C VAL A 141 16.47 9.57 4.23
N ASP A 142 17.24 10.65 4.15
CA ASP A 142 18.43 10.86 4.97
C ASP A 142 18.09 11.39 6.39
N GLU A 143 19.14 11.61 7.21
CA GLU A 143 19.01 12.12 8.58
C GLU A 143 18.40 13.51 8.67
N LYS A 144 18.42 14.28 7.57
CA LYS A 144 17.87 15.63 7.48
C LYS A 144 16.43 15.65 6.97
N GLY A 145 15.83 14.48 6.74
CA GLY A 145 14.49 14.36 6.21
C GLY A 145 14.40 14.67 4.71
N ARG A 146 15.47 14.45 3.95
CA ARG A 146 15.49 14.66 2.50
C ARG A 146 15.53 13.34 1.76
N PHE A 147 14.83 13.28 0.63
CA PHE A 147 14.88 12.10 -0.23
C PHE A 147 16.29 11.86 -0.80
N THR A 148 16.66 10.60 -0.97
CA THR A 148 17.96 10.16 -1.51
C THR A 148 17.81 9.49 -2.88
N GLU A 149 17.29 8.28 -2.95
CA GLU A 149 17.25 7.44 -4.16
C GLU A 149 15.97 7.57 -4.98
N THR A 150 15.33 8.73 -4.94
CA THR A 150 14.06 8.98 -5.62
C THR A 150 14.21 10.11 -6.65
N PRO A 151 13.22 10.32 -7.56
CA PRO A 151 13.20 11.49 -8.44
C PRO A 151 13.24 12.83 -7.69
N TRP A 152 12.91 12.81 -6.41
CA TRP A 152 12.89 13.99 -5.52
C TRP A 152 14.14 14.09 -4.64
N ALA A 153 15.25 13.44 -5.01
CA ALA A 153 16.49 13.42 -4.23
C ALA A 153 16.97 14.83 -3.86
N GLY A 154 17.32 15.01 -2.59
CA GLY A 154 17.72 16.29 -2.02
C GLY A 154 16.59 17.18 -1.53
N ARG A 155 15.33 16.86 -1.82
CA ARG A 155 14.17 17.62 -1.39
C ARG A 155 13.69 17.13 -0.01
N PHE A 156 13.24 18.07 0.82
CA PHE A 156 12.69 17.76 2.13
C PHE A 156 11.32 17.07 1.98
N VAL A 157 11.09 15.98 2.73
CA VAL A 157 9.88 15.15 2.57
C VAL A 157 8.57 15.89 2.86
N MET A 158 8.61 16.93 3.69
CA MET A 158 7.45 17.77 4.02
C MET A 158 7.41 19.07 3.19
N GLU A 159 8.17 19.17 2.11
CA GLU A 159 8.16 20.33 1.22
C GLU A 159 6.77 20.53 0.61
N ASP A 160 6.32 21.79 0.56
CA ASP A 160 5.01 22.13 0.01
C ASP A 160 4.87 21.66 -1.44
N GLY A 161 3.78 20.96 -1.72
CA GLY A 161 3.46 20.42 -3.04
C GLY A 161 4.16 19.13 -3.42
N LEU A 162 5.13 18.65 -2.63
CA LEU A 162 5.83 17.40 -2.93
C LEU A 162 4.91 16.19 -2.88
N ASP A 163 3.97 16.13 -1.94
CA ASP A 163 2.96 15.07 -1.86
C ASP A 163 2.16 14.96 -3.16
N VAL A 164 1.80 16.08 -3.76
CA VAL A 164 1.08 16.12 -5.03
C VAL A 164 1.94 15.55 -6.16
N GLU A 165 3.23 15.88 -6.18
CA GLU A 165 4.17 15.35 -7.18
C GLU A 165 4.33 13.83 -7.06
N ILE A 166 4.42 13.31 -5.83
CA ILE A 166 4.49 11.87 -5.56
C ILE A 166 3.21 11.17 -6.06
N LEU A 167 2.04 11.73 -5.76
CA LEU A 167 0.76 11.18 -6.22
C LEU A 167 0.64 11.21 -7.74
N LYS A 168 1.10 12.25 -8.40
CA LYS A 168 1.13 12.34 -9.87
C LYS A 168 2.05 11.28 -10.48
N TYR A 169 3.23 11.09 -9.90
CA TYR A 169 4.15 10.03 -10.33
C TYR A 169 3.47 8.66 -10.27
N LEU A 170 2.77 8.35 -9.18
CA LEU A 170 2.08 7.09 -8.99
C LEU A 170 0.88 6.93 -9.93
N ALA A 171 0.26 8.02 -10.35
CA ALA A 171 -0.82 8.02 -11.34
C ALA A 171 -0.31 7.91 -12.79
N GLY A 172 1.00 7.95 -13.02
CA GLY A 172 1.60 7.91 -14.35
C GLY A 172 1.61 9.26 -15.07
N GLU A 173 1.52 10.36 -14.32
CA GLU A 173 1.50 11.73 -14.86
C GLU A 173 2.86 12.44 -14.76
#